data_5300e491fac32faac7a2daa18b13320a
#
_entry.id   5300e491fac32faac7a2daa18b13320a
#
_cell.length_a   1.000
_cell.length_b   1.000
_cell.length_c   1.000
_cell.angle_alpha   90.00
_cell.angle_beta   90.00
_cell.angle_gamma   90.00
#
_symmetry.space_group_name_H-M   'P 1'
#
loop_
_entity.id
_entity.type
_entity.pdbx_description
1 polymer ?
#
loop_
_entity_poly.entity_id
_entity_poly.type
_entity_poly.pdbx_seq_one_letter_code
_entity_poly.pdbx_strand_id
1 'polypeptide(L)'
;MLFSAQQLTMFGVPANPEIAFHIFHDESGTYVPGAGDRWLLHGVLFVPEAKRGEVFAALQDVRQKTGYNEEVHHQKLRQSVTGLKARCATGWLRFYFGQFSDFCFYHCLAVDTHSPDFQHDRFGERHHAYNRFARMAIEGAIAWSLKPYARVALKFHSDVKSRKEGDNFAEYIPSEVCLSIDEKRKKKPAAYPEIRLLHPEVILVESDPSVVMSDLREECECVQLVDLMTGSIGQALTGRSGQRAKIALAEIVGGWIEDTRQPPWLQSEDLHRRFSVSCFPNEQGHFYNPALATTSKDQLSLFDALEED
;
A
#
# COMPACT_ATOMS: atom_id res chain seq x y z
N MET A 1 -15.12 -6.50 -17.37
CA MET A 1 -14.51 -6.94 -18.65
C MET A 1 -13.46 -5.92 -19.04
N LEU A 2 -12.17 -6.29 -18.94
CA LEU A 2 -11.08 -5.48 -19.49
C LEU A 2 -10.94 -5.88 -20.96
N PHE A 3 -11.24 -4.97 -21.87
CA PHE A 3 -11.02 -5.19 -23.30
C PHE A 3 -9.52 -5.42 -23.56
N SER A 4 -9.19 -6.42 -24.37
CA SER A 4 -7.81 -6.63 -24.79
C SER A 4 -7.33 -5.45 -25.67
N ALA A 5 -6.05 -5.12 -25.62
CA ALA A 5 -5.46 -4.02 -26.38
C ALA A 5 -5.75 -4.10 -27.90
N GLN A 6 -5.99 -5.30 -28.46
CA GLN A 6 -6.35 -5.52 -29.87
C GLN A 6 -7.76 -5.08 -30.23
N GLN A 7 -8.73 -5.10 -29.30
CA GLN A 7 -10.10 -4.66 -29.58
C GLN A 7 -10.24 -3.14 -29.62
N LEU A 8 -9.34 -2.40 -28.97
CA LEU A 8 -9.40 -0.94 -28.94
C LEU A 8 -8.90 -0.28 -30.23
N THR A 9 -8.02 -0.93 -31.00
CA THR A 9 -7.50 -0.40 -32.26
C THR A 9 -8.55 -0.36 -33.38
N MET A 10 -9.54 -1.23 -33.35
CA MET A 10 -10.63 -1.24 -34.34
C MET A 10 -11.59 -0.04 -34.27
N PHE A 11 -11.60 0.68 -33.15
CA PHE A 11 -12.52 1.81 -32.93
C PHE A 11 -11.84 3.18 -32.92
N GLY A 12 -10.61 3.29 -33.41
CA GLY A 12 -9.86 4.57 -33.43
C GLY A 12 -9.39 5.06 -32.06
N VAL A 13 -9.47 4.23 -31.03
CA VAL A 13 -8.91 4.54 -29.71
C VAL A 13 -7.39 4.29 -29.75
N PRO A 14 -6.56 5.12 -29.10
CA PRO A 14 -5.12 4.89 -29.02
C PRO A 14 -4.81 3.47 -28.58
N ALA A 15 -3.86 2.80 -29.22
CA ALA A 15 -3.47 1.42 -28.90
C ALA A 15 -3.07 1.24 -27.42
N ASN A 16 -2.64 2.32 -26.76
CA ASN A 16 -2.28 2.36 -25.35
C ASN A 16 -2.87 3.63 -24.70
N PRO A 17 -4.12 3.62 -24.24
CA PRO A 17 -4.71 4.76 -23.55
C PRO A 17 -3.94 5.04 -22.25
N GLU A 18 -3.79 6.31 -21.91
CA GLU A 18 -3.29 6.73 -20.59
C GLU A 18 -4.37 6.45 -19.55
N ILE A 19 -3.98 5.81 -18.45
CA ILE A 19 -4.88 5.54 -17.32
C ILE A 19 -4.45 6.38 -16.13
N ALA A 20 -5.40 7.12 -15.55
CA ALA A 20 -5.16 7.94 -14.37
C ALA A 20 -5.40 7.12 -13.09
N PHE A 21 -4.46 7.25 -12.13
CA PHE A 21 -4.55 6.64 -10.81
C PHE A 21 -4.33 7.68 -9.71
N HIS A 22 -5.13 7.58 -8.66
CA HIS A 22 -4.82 8.14 -7.36
C HIS A 22 -3.99 7.13 -6.57
N ILE A 23 -2.90 7.62 -5.99
CA ILE A 23 -2.01 6.85 -5.12
C ILE A 23 -2.23 7.35 -3.71
N PHE A 24 -2.58 6.45 -2.80
CA PHE A 24 -2.72 6.74 -1.38
C PHE A 24 -1.60 6.03 -0.63
N HIS A 25 -0.90 6.77 0.22
CA HIS A 25 0.20 6.27 1.01
C HIS A 25 -0.06 6.53 2.49
N ASP A 26 0.25 5.52 3.31
CA ASP A 26 0.33 5.65 4.75
C ASP A 26 1.38 4.68 5.31
N GLU A 27 1.85 4.90 6.55
CA GLU A 27 2.84 4.06 7.19
C GLU A 27 2.43 3.60 8.59
N SER A 28 3.12 2.58 9.05
CA SER A 28 3.05 2.09 10.43
C SER A 28 4.45 1.79 10.96
N GLY A 29 4.66 2.09 12.23
CA GLY A 29 5.96 1.96 12.91
C GLY A 29 6.76 3.25 12.93
N THR A 30 7.75 3.29 13.82
CA THR A 30 8.61 4.47 14.03
C THR A 30 10.06 4.11 13.83
N TYR A 31 10.74 4.77 12.89
CA TYR A 31 12.18 4.64 12.72
C TYR A 31 12.92 5.51 13.73
N VAL A 32 13.76 4.86 14.51
CA VAL A 32 14.79 5.51 15.35
C VAL A 32 16.05 4.66 15.22
N PRO A 33 17.19 5.20 14.80
CA PRO A 33 18.42 4.43 14.69
C PRO A 33 18.76 3.69 15.98
N GLY A 34 18.81 2.37 15.94
CA GLY A 34 19.16 1.51 17.08
C GLY A 34 18.11 1.36 18.19
N ALA A 35 16.93 2.00 18.08
CA ALA A 35 15.91 1.99 19.15
C ALA A 35 14.46 2.03 18.67
N GLY A 36 14.21 2.04 17.39
CA GLY A 36 12.86 2.12 16.80
C GLY A 36 12.12 0.78 16.76
N ASP A 37 10.95 0.79 16.13
CA ASP A 37 10.24 -0.44 15.84
C ASP A 37 11.04 -1.32 14.88
N ARG A 38 11.01 -2.65 15.09
CA ARG A 38 11.65 -3.59 14.17
C ARG A 38 11.09 -3.46 12.76
N TRP A 39 9.77 -3.35 12.65
CA TRP A 39 9.08 -3.29 11.37
C TRP A 39 8.56 -1.88 11.10
N LEU A 40 8.99 -1.32 9.98
CA LEU A 40 8.40 -0.13 9.39
C LEU A 40 7.64 -0.56 8.15
N LEU A 41 6.40 -0.16 8.05
CA LEU A 41 5.53 -0.54 6.96
C LEU A 41 5.12 0.70 6.19
N HIS A 42 5.21 0.65 4.88
CA HIS A 42 4.72 1.68 3.98
C HIS A 42 3.71 1.06 3.03
N GLY A 43 2.43 1.37 3.23
CA GLY A 43 1.33 0.92 2.39
C GLY A 43 1.08 1.88 1.25
N VAL A 44 0.81 1.34 0.07
CA VAL A 44 0.51 2.10 -1.16
C VAL A 44 -0.70 1.49 -1.83
N LEU A 45 -1.77 2.27 -1.98
CA LEU A 45 -3.00 1.88 -2.66
C LEU A 45 -3.16 2.68 -3.95
N PHE A 46 -3.37 1.99 -5.06
CA PHE A 46 -3.73 2.59 -6.34
C PHE A 46 -5.24 2.45 -6.57
N VAL A 47 -5.90 3.58 -6.79
CA VAL A 47 -7.31 3.64 -7.18
C VAL A 47 -7.40 4.30 -8.55
N PRO A 48 -7.92 3.62 -9.59
CA PRO A 48 -8.16 4.26 -10.88
C PRO A 48 -9.12 5.44 -10.72
N GLU A 49 -8.83 6.59 -11.35
CA GLU A 49 -9.69 7.77 -11.34
C GLU A 49 -11.14 7.43 -11.71
N ALA A 50 -11.32 6.61 -12.76
CA ALA A 50 -12.63 6.19 -13.22
C ALA A 50 -13.42 5.33 -12.21
N LYS A 51 -12.77 4.82 -11.16
CA LYS A 51 -13.36 3.96 -10.12
C LYS A 51 -13.43 4.60 -8.75
N ARG A 52 -12.88 5.80 -8.58
CA ARG A 52 -12.81 6.49 -7.30
C ARG A 52 -14.18 6.65 -6.63
N GLY A 53 -15.16 7.14 -7.37
CA GLY A 53 -16.52 7.29 -6.84
C GLY A 53 -17.18 5.97 -6.45
N GLU A 54 -16.90 4.87 -7.16
CA GLU A 54 -17.40 3.53 -6.82
C GLU A 54 -16.78 3.03 -5.49
N VAL A 55 -15.47 3.20 -5.32
CA VAL A 55 -14.77 2.86 -4.06
C VAL A 55 -15.35 3.68 -2.91
N PHE A 56 -15.45 4.98 -3.06
CA PHE A 56 -15.99 5.85 -2.03
C PHE A 56 -17.43 5.48 -1.64
N ALA A 57 -18.31 5.28 -2.62
CA ALA A 57 -19.70 4.91 -2.37
C ALA A 57 -19.81 3.61 -1.56
N ALA A 58 -18.97 2.62 -1.85
CA ALA A 58 -18.98 1.36 -1.13
C ALA A 58 -18.43 1.50 0.30
N LEU A 59 -17.38 2.30 0.52
CA LEU A 59 -16.89 2.59 1.88
C LEU A 59 -17.95 3.34 2.70
N GLN A 60 -18.67 4.28 2.10
CA GLN A 60 -19.78 4.99 2.74
C GLN A 60 -20.98 4.09 3.03
N ASP A 61 -21.31 3.15 2.17
CA ASP A 61 -22.37 2.16 2.41
C ASP A 61 -22.07 1.32 3.68
N VAL A 62 -20.80 0.92 3.87
CA VAL A 62 -20.39 0.22 5.11
C VAL A 62 -20.55 1.13 6.33
N ARG A 63 -20.18 2.42 6.24
CA ARG A 63 -20.39 3.38 7.33
C ARG A 63 -21.86 3.49 7.68
N GLN A 64 -22.72 3.65 6.71
CA GLN A 64 -24.18 3.74 6.92
C GLN A 64 -24.74 2.47 7.58
N LYS A 65 -24.37 1.28 7.06
CA LYS A 65 -24.81 0.00 7.60
C LYS A 65 -24.32 -0.28 9.02
N THR A 66 -23.15 0.23 9.37
CA THR A 66 -22.57 0.07 10.71
C THR A 66 -22.97 1.18 11.67
N GLY A 67 -23.42 2.34 11.18
CA GLY A 67 -23.69 3.54 11.96
C GLY A 67 -22.41 4.22 12.49
N TYR A 68 -21.24 3.98 11.88
CA TYR A 68 -19.95 4.51 12.33
C TYR A 68 -19.43 5.61 11.40
N ASN A 69 -19.38 6.85 11.89
CA ASN A 69 -19.01 8.04 11.11
C ASN A 69 -17.71 8.72 11.56
N GLU A 70 -17.04 8.16 12.58
CA GLU A 70 -15.76 8.68 13.05
C GLU A 70 -14.60 8.06 12.27
N GLU A 71 -13.39 8.50 12.58
CA GLU A 71 -12.16 7.98 12.00
C GLU A 71 -11.99 6.46 12.23
N VAL A 72 -11.79 5.73 11.15
CA VAL A 72 -11.46 4.31 11.15
C VAL A 72 -9.94 4.19 11.10
N HIS A 73 -9.32 4.00 12.26
CA HIS A 73 -7.86 3.93 12.38
C HIS A 73 -7.46 2.62 13.08
N HIS A 74 -6.49 1.89 12.52
CA HIS A 74 -6.04 0.60 13.02
C HIS A 74 -5.55 0.67 14.47
N GLN A 75 -4.76 1.69 14.84
CA GLN A 75 -4.28 1.83 16.21
C GLN A 75 -5.41 2.03 17.24
N LYS A 76 -6.56 2.57 16.83
CA LYS A 76 -7.73 2.82 17.70
C LYS A 76 -8.63 1.60 17.88
N LEU A 77 -8.36 0.47 17.22
CA LEU A 77 -9.08 -0.79 17.39
C LEU A 77 -8.72 -1.45 18.74
N ARG A 78 -9.72 -2.07 19.38
CA ARG A 78 -9.62 -2.65 20.74
C ARG A 78 -10.17 -4.09 20.77
N GLN A 79 -10.59 -4.56 21.96
CA GLN A 79 -11.06 -5.93 22.19
C GLN A 79 -12.36 -6.29 21.48
N SER A 80 -13.25 -5.32 21.26
CA SER A 80 -14.58 -5.62 20.69
C SER A 80 -14.50 -5.79 19.17
N VAL A 81 -14.74 -7.00 18.71
CA VAL A 81 -14.89 -7.30 17.25
C VAL A 81 -16.28 -6.95 16.73
N THR A 82 -17.27 -6.79 17.62
CA THR A 82 -18.66 -6.45 17.29
C THR A 82 -18.97 -4.97 17.43
N GLY A 83 -18.03 -4.17 17.96
CA GLY A 83 -18.15 -2.71 18.07
C GLY A 83 -18.24 -2.06 16.69
N LEU A 84 -18.94 -0.91 16.59
CA LEU A 84 -19.22 -0.25 15.32
C LEU A 84 -17.95 0.01 14.52
N LYS A 85 -16.89 0.52 15.14
CA LYS A 85 -15.57 0.75 14.52
C LYS A 85 -14.97 -0.53 13.92
N ALA A 86 -14.94 -1.63 14.70
CA ALA A 86 -14.38 -2.90 14.23
C ALA A 86 -15.21 -3.49 13.09
N ARG A 87 -16.53 -3.38 13.15
CA ARG A 87 -17.42 -3.80 12.07
C ARG A 87 -17.21 -2.98 10.81
N CYS A 88 -17.04 -1.67 10.94
CA CYS A 88 -16.72 -0.78 9.80
C CYS A 88 -15.38 -1.16 9.18
N ALA A 89 -14.32 -1.29 9.99
CA ALA A 89 -12.99 -1.69 9.53
C ALA A 89 -13.01 -3.06 8.82
N THR A 90 -13.68 -4.07 9.41
CA THR A 90 -13.85 -5.40 8.81
C THR A 90 -14.62 -5.33 7.50
N GLY A 91 -15.69 -4.54 7.45
CA GLY A 91 -16.47 -4.33 6.23
C GLY A 91 -15.62 -3.75 5.10
N TRP A 92 -14.80 -2.74 5.39
CA TRP A 92 -13.91 -2.11 4.42
C TRP A 92 -12.88 -3.09 3.85
N LEU A 93 -12.21 -3.87 4.70
CA LEU A 93 -11.26 -4.89 4.21
C LEU A 93 -11.97 -5.95 3.36
N ARG A 94 -13.16 -6.41 3.76
CA ARG A 94 -13.94 -7.38 2.96
C ARG A 94 -14.35 -6.80 1.59
N PHE A 95 -14.71 -5.53 1.52
CA PHE A 95 -14.97 -4.87 0.23
C PHE A 95 -13.72 -4.79 -0.62
N TYR A 96 -12.57 -4.40 -0.04
CA TYR A 96 -11.33 -4.39 -0.78
C TYR A 96 -11.05 -5.75 -1.41
N PHE A 97 -10.97 -6.79 -0.60
CA PHE A 97 -10.61 -8.13 -1.07
C PHE A 97 -11.69 -8.80 -1.93
N GLY A 98 -12.97 -8.48 -1.73
CA GLY A 98 -14.08 -9.09 -2.46
C GLY A 98 -14.43 -8.39 -3.78
N GLN A 99 -14.16 -7.08 -3.91
CA GLN A 99 -14.62 -6.30 -5.06
C GLN A 99 -13.55 -5.34 -5.61
N PHE A 100 -12.85 -4.61 -4.73
CA PHE A 100 -11.92 -3.58 -5.17
C PHE A 100 -10.61 -4.14 -5.69
N SER A 101 -10.17 -5.28 -5.20
CA SER A 101 -8.96 -5.95 -5.67
C SER A 101 -8.99 -6.29 -7.17
N ASP A 102 -10.15 -6.25 -7.83
CA ASP A 102 -10.25 -6.44 -9.27
C ASP A 102 -9.72 -5.25 -10.09
N PHE A 103 -9.67 -4.06 -9.51
CA PHE A 103 -9.22 -2.84 -10.19
C PHE A 103 -8.34 -1.92 -9.34
N CYS A 104 -8.34 -2.05 -8.01
CA CYS A 104 -7.40 -1.39 -7.12
C CYS A 104 -6.19 -2.30 -6.86
N PHE A 105 -5.02 -1.70 -6.63
CA PHE A 105 -3.81 -2.44 -6.34
C PHE A 105 -3.24 -1.95 -5.02
N TYR A 106 -2.89 -2.88 -4.14
CA TYR A 106 -2.25 -2.55 -2.88
C TYR A 106 -0.88 -3.20 -2.77
N HIS A 107 0.10 -2.41 -2.38
CA HIS A 107 1.46 -2.87 -2.11
C HIS A 107 1.91 -2.38 -0.74
N CYS A 108 2.56 -3.25 0.02
CA CYS A 108 3.19 -2.90 1.28
C CYS A 108 4.70 -3.19 1.23
N LEU A 109 5.51 -2.20 1.55
CA LEU A 109 6.92 -2.39 1.85
C LEU A 109 7.07 -2.60 3.36
N ALA A 110 7.56 -3.77 3.77
CA ALA A 110 7.93 -4.08 5.14
C ALA A 110 9.46 -3.93 5.29
N VAL A 111 9.91 -2.99 6.11
CA VAL A 111 11.34 -2.73 6.38
C VAL A 111 11.71 -3.34 7.71
N ASP A 112 12.56 -4.36 7.71
CA ASP A 112 13.13 -4.94 8.94
C ASP A 112 14.39 -4.15 9.38
N THR A 113 14.21 -3.22 10.29
CA THR A 113 15.30 -2.39 10.82
C THR A 113 16.26 -3.15 11.73
N HIS A 114 15.89 -4.35 12.18
CA HIS A 114 16.73 -5.21 13.02
C HIS A 114 17.44 -6.30 12.22
N SER A 115 17.22 -6.36 10.91
CA SER A 115 17.97 -7.26 10.04
C SER A 115 19.48 -6.93 10.12
N PRO A 116 20.37 -7.94 10.17
CA PRO A 116 21.82 -7.71 10.13
C PRO A 116 22.27 -7.02 8.83
N ASP A 117 21.47 -7.15 7.75
CA ASP A 117 21.75 -6.51 6.47
C ASP A 117 21.24 -5.06 6.40
N PHE A 118 20.51 -4.59 7.42
CA PHE A 118 20.01 -3.23 7.48
C PHE A 118 21.11 -2.25 7.89
N GLN A 119 21.54 -1.40 6.97
CA GLN A 119 22.63 -0.46 7.17
C GLN A 119 22.09 0.89 7.64
N HIS A 120 21.98 1.09 8.95
CA HIS A 120 21.44 2.32 9.57
C HIS A 120 22.12 3.60 9.05
N ASP A 121 23.44 3.56 8.86
CA ASP A 121 24.24 4.71 8.40
C ASP A 121 23.81 5.27 7.03
N ARG A 122 23.13 4.45 6.21
CA ARG A 122 22.64 4.87 4.91
C ARG A 122 21.39 5.73 4.95
N PHE A 123 20.69 5.75 6.08
CA PHE A 123 19.36 6.37 6.15
C PHE A 123 19.35 7.71 6.88
N GLY A 124 20.42 8.05 7.61
CA GLY A 124 20.56 9.36 8.26
C GLY A 124 19.46 9.66 9.28
N GLU A 125 18.95 10.89 9.25
CA GLU A 125 17.89 11.33 10.16
C GLU A 125 16.54 10.67 9.85
N ARG A 126 15.66 10.64 10.86
CA ARG A 126 14.34 9.99 10.81
C ARG A 126 13.50 10.41 9.59
N HIS A 127 13.43 11.69 9.25
CA HIS A 127 12.62 12.16 8.14
C HIS A 127 13.23 11.79 6.77
N HIS A 128 14.56 11.76 6.65
CA HIS A 128 15.22 11.28 5.43
C HIS A 128 14.99 9.79 5.22
N ALA A 129 15.09 8.98 6.29
CA ALA A 129 14.76 7.56 6.24
C ALA A 129 13.31 7.34 5.81
N TYR A 130 12.39 8.08 6.42
CA TYR A 130 10.98 8.05 6.09
C TYR A 130 10.72 8.34 4.60
N ASN A 131 11.21 9.46 4.10
CA ASN A 131 11.03 9.87 2.71
C ASN A 131 11.61 8.83 1.74
N ARG A 132 12.75 8.24 2.11
CA ARG A 132 13.40 7.20 1.30
C ARG A 132 12.59 5.91 1.26
N PHE A 133 12.04 5.44 2.39
CA PHE A 133 11.22 4.23 2.43
C PHE A 133 9.87 4.45 1.74
N ALA A 134 9.23 5.59 1.92
CA ALA A 134 8.02 5.95 1.18
C ALA A 134 8.28 5.94 -0.34
N ARG A 135 9.38 6.54 -0.81
CA ARG A 135 9.79 6.50 -2.20
C ARG A 135 10.00 5.05 -2.68
N MET A 136 10.75 4.25 -1.92
CA MET A 136 11.01 2.83 -2.27
C MET A 136 9.71 2.03 -2.39
N ALA A 137 8.77 2.23 -1.44
CA ALA A 137 7.46 1.57 -1.47
C ALA A 137 6.67 1.95 -2.73
N ILE A 138 6.59 3.24 -3.04
CA ILE A 138 5.85 3.74 -4.20
C ILE A 138 6.50 3.28 -5.52
N GLU A 139 7.83 3.38 -5.65
CA GLU A 139 8.55 2.89 -6.83
C GLU A 139 8.35 1.38 -7.04
N GLY A 140 8.43 0.60 -5.96
CA GLY A 140 8.17 -0.84 -5.99
C GLY A 140 6.74 -1.15 -6.42
N ALA A 141 5.78 -0.44 -5.85
CA ALA A 141 4.36 -0.56 -6.17
C ALA A 141 4.07 -0.23 -7.65
N ILE A 142 4.64 0.86 -8.19
CA ILE A 142 4.51 1.23 -9.60
C ILE A 142 5.09 0.14 -10.51
N ALA A 143 6.33 -0.28 -10.23
CA ALA A 143 7.03 -1.28 -11.03
C ALA A 143 6.29 -2.62 -11.06
N TRP A 144 5.58 -2.95 -9.99
CA TRP A 144 4.87 -4.20 -9.84
C TRP A 144 3.44 -4.13 -10.37
N SER A 145 2.65 -3.19 -9.85
CA SER A 145 1.22 -3.13 -10.12
C SER A 145 0.88 -2.46 -11.46
N LEU A 146 1.69 -1.48 -11.89
CA LEU A 146 1.41 -0.71 -13.11
C LEU A 146 2.20 -1.16 -14.33
N LYS A 147 3.03 -2.20 -14.23
CA LYS A 147 3.80 -2.77 -15.35
C LYS A 147 2.98 -3.04 -16.62
N PRO A 148 1.71 -3.51 -16.58
CA PRO A 148 0.93 -3.76 -17.79
C PRO A 148 0.49 -2.51 -18.55
N TYR A 149 0.61 -1.33 -17.93
CA TYR A 149 0.19 -0.08 -18.54
C TYR A 149 1.37 0.59 -19.22
N ALA A 150 1.20 0.99 -20.49
CA ALA A 150 2.25 1.70 -21.22
C ALA A 150 2.40 3.15 -20.73
N ARG A 151 1.29 3.80 -20.36
CA ARG A 151 1.22 5.20 -19.93
C ARG A 151 0.25 5.33 -18.77
N VAL A 152 0.68 6.06 -17.73
CA VAL A 152 -0.15 6.34 -16.56
C VAL A 152 -0.05 7.81 -16.15
N ALA A 153 -1.16 8.36 -15.65
CA ALA A 153 -1.19 9.66 -15.00
C ALA A 153 -1.38 9.46 -13.50
N LEU A 154 -0.55 10.07 -12.66
CA LEU A 154 -0.51 9.80 -11.22
C LEU A 154 -0.80 11.07 -10.41
N LYS A 155 -1.60 10.90 -9.35
CA LYS A 155 -1.87 11.90 -8.32
C LYS A 155 -1.60 11.28 -6.96
N PHE A 156 -0.74 11.90 -6.15
CA PHE A 156 -0.26 11.36 -4.89
C PHE A 156 -1.01 11.97 -3.71
N HIS A 157 -1.42 11.12 -2.76
CA HIS A 157 -2.08 11.49 -1.51
C HIS A 157 -1.38 10.78 -0.35
N SER A 158 -1.28 11.44 0.78
CA SER A 158 -0.77 10.85 2.03
C SER A 158 -1.46 11.49 3.22
N ASP A 159 -1.49 10.77 4.34
CA ASP A 159 -1.97 11.33 5.60
C ASP A 159 -1.15 12.55 6.03
N VAL A 160 -1.81 13.49 6.70
CA VAL A 160 -1.14 14.66 7.31
C VAL A 160 -0.32 14.19 8.49
N LYS A 161 0.95 14.53 8.48
CA LYS A 161 1.92 14.13 9.52
C LYS A 161 2.60 15.32 10.15
N SER A 162 3.03 15.11 11.40
CA SER A 162 3.90 16.08 12.08
C SER A 162 5.22 16.19 11.30
N ARG A 163 5.39 17.28 10.56
CA ARG A 163 6.58 17.56 9.78
C ARG A 163 7.65 18.23 10.64
N LYS A 164 8.90 17.89 10.39
CA LYS A 164 10.04 18.67 10.85
C LYS A 164 10.28 19.85 9.91
N GLU A 165 10.86 20.92 10.44
CA GLU A 165 11.43 21.99 9.64
C GLU A 165 12.43 21.41 8.63
N GLY A 166 12.28 21.76 7.36
CA GLY A 166 13.10 21.25 6.26
C GLY A 166 12.66 19.90 5.67
N ASP A 167 11.56 19.31 6.14
CA ASP A 167 10.97 18.13 5.49
C ASP A 167 10.24 18.56 4.20
N ASN A 168 10.74 18.08 3.06
CA ASN A 168 10.23 18.36 1.73
C ASN A 168 9.45 17.18 1.12
N PHE A 169 8.86 16.33 1.95
CA PHE A 169 8.16 15.10 1.51
C PHE A 169 7.19 15.33 0.35
N ALA A 170 6.41 16.41 0.41
CA ALA A 170 5.37 16.65 -0.58
C ALA A 170 5.93 16.89 -1.99
N GLU A 171 6.99 17.67 -2.10
CA GLU A 171 7.65 17.99 -3.37
C GLU A 171 8.60 16.88 -3.80
N TYR A 172 9.25 16.25 -2.82
CA TYR A 172 10.28 15.22 -3.03
C TYR A 172 9.69 13.95 -3.64
N ILE A 173 8.59 13.41 -3.09
CA ILE A 173 8.08 12.10 -3.50
C ILE A 173 7.67 12.07 -4.98
N PRO A 174 6.81 12.96 -5.51
CA PRO A 174 6.40 12.88 -6.91
C PRO A 174 7.58 13.05 -7.87
N SER A 175 8.47 14.01 -7.60
CA SER A 175 9.61 14.30 -8.45
C SER A 175 10.60 13.14 -8.51
N GLU A 176 11.03 12.63 -7.36
CA GLU A 176 12.02 11.56 -7.27
C GLU A 176 11.51 10.21 -7.80
N VAL A 177 10.23 9.90 -7.53
CA VAL A 177 9.60 8.69 -8.09
C VAL A 177 9.57 8.75 -9.61
N CYS A 178 9.15 9.88 -10.19
CA CYS A 178 9.09 10.02 -11.64
C CYS A 178 10.46 9.94 -12.27
N LEU A 179 11.48 10.63 -11.72
CA LEU A 179 12.86 10.58 -12.20
C LEU A 179 13.41 9.15 -12.16
N SER A 180 13.24 8.46 -11.03
CA SER A 180 13.73 7.09 -10.86
C SER A 180 13.07 6.11 -11.84
N ILE A 181 11.75 6.19 -12.00
CA ILE A 181 11.02 5.32 -12.94
C ILE A 181 11.40 5.63 -14.38
N ASP A 182 11.57 6.89 -14.76
CA ASP A 182 12.01 7.26 -16.12
C ASP A 182 13.44 6.74 -16.43
N GLU A 183 14.36 6.81 -15.49
CA GLU A 183 15.70 6.22 -15.63
C GLU A 183 15.65 4.70 -15.79
N LYS A 184 14.81 4.02 -15.02
CA LYS A 184 14.60 2.56 -15.13
C LYS A 184 13.95 2.20 -16.46
N ARG A 185 12.96 3.00 -16.91
CA ARG A 185 12.28 2.84 -18.18
C ARG A 185 13.21 3.02 -19.38
N LYS A 186 14.14 3.97 -19.36
CA LYS A 186 15.17 4.10 -20.39
C LYS A 186 15.99 2.83 -20.59
N LYS A 187 16.24 2.09 -19.50
CA LYS A 187 16.97 0.80 -19.53
C LYS A 187 16.09 -0.39 -19.90
N LYS A 188 14.83 -0.39 -19.47
CA LYS A 188 13.86 -1.49 -19.64
C LYS A 188 12.46 -0.95 -19.95
N PRO A 189 12.21 -0.47 -21.20
CA PRO A 189 10.95 0.23 -21.54
C PRO A 189 9.68 -0.60 -21.32
N ALA A 190 9.75 -1.91 -21.50
CA ALA A 190 8.59 -2.80 -21.32
C ALA A 190 8.27 -3.12 -19.85
N ALA A 191 9.16 -2.77 -18.92
CA ALA A 191 8.99 -3.09 -17.50
C ALA A 191 8.41 -1.92 -16.68
N TYR A 192 8.37 -0.72 -17.22
CA TYR A 192 7.94 0.48 -16.50
C TYR A 192 7.06 1.36 -17.37
N PRO A 193 5.95 1.91 -16.83
CA PRO A 193 5.09 2.83 -17.56
C PRO A 193 5.77 4.19 -17.80
N GLU A 194 5.30 4.91 -18.81
CA GLU A 194 5.52 6.35 -18.90
C GLU A 194 4.62 7.04 -17.88
N ILE A 195 5.18 7.92 -17.05
CA ILE A 195 4.45 8.59 -15.98
C ILE A 195 4.25 10.06 -16.33
N ARG A 196 3.00 10.54 -16.17
CA ARG A 196 2.66 11.95 -16.13
C ARG A 196 2.07 12.30 -14.76
N LEU A 197 2.54 13.36 -14.14
CA LEU A 197 1.97 13.86 -12.89
C LEU A 197 0.69 14.65 -13.16
N LEU A 198 -0.37 14.36 -12.40
CA LEU A 198 -1.60 15.16 -12.37
C LEU A 198 -1.49 16.32 -11.38
N HIS A 199 -0.62 16.20 -10.39
CA HIS A 199 -0.33 17.24 -9.41
C HIS A 199 1.18 17.20 -9.07
N PRO A 200 1.87 18.34 -8.95
CA PRO A 200 3.32 18.35 -8.74
C PRO A 200 3.75 17.90 -7.33
N GLU A 201 2.85 17.96 -6.37
CA GLU A 201 3.11 17.67 -4.97
C GLU A 201 2.19 16.56 -4.44
N VAL A 202 2.58 15.94 -3.33
CA VAL A 202 1.68 15.06 -2.57
C VAL A 202 0.58 15.91 -1.92
N ILE A 203 -0.66 15.56 -2.16
CA ILE A 203 -1.80 16.15 -1.47
C ILE A 203 -1.90 15.50 -0.09
N LEU A 204 -1.80 16.32 0.93
CA LEU A 204 -1.94 15.87 2.30
C LEU A 204 -3.42 15.88 2.69
N VAL A 205 -3.86 14.77 3.24
CA VAL A 205 -5.25 14.50 3.55
C VAL A 205 -5.39 14.23 5.05
N GLU A 206 -6.25 14.97 5.71
CA GLU A 206 -6.63 14.67 7.10
C GLU A 206 -7.41 13.35 7.15
N SER A 207 -6.95 12.42 7.98
CA SER A 207 -7.61 11.12 8.15
C SER A 207 -8.84 11.18 9.05
N ASP A 208 -9.05 12.27 9.80
CA ASP A 208 -10.26 12.46 10.61
C ASP A 208 -11.40 13.07 9.76
N PRO A 209 -12.51 12.33 9.56
CA PRO A 209 -13.65 12.79 8.78
C PRO A 209 -14.32 14.06 9.32
N SER A 210 -14.10 14.41 10.60
CA SER A 210 -14.70 15.59 11.23
C SER A 210 -14.00 16.91 10.88
N VAL A 211 -12.73 16.81 10.44
CA VAL A 211 -11.90 17.99 10.15
C VAL A 211 -11.47 18.07 8.68
N VAL A 212 -11.58 16.99 7.92
CA VAL A 212 -11.21 16.98 6.50
C VAL A 212 -12.07 17.96 5.69
N MET A 213 -11.46 18.65 4.75
CA MET A 213 -12.16 19.51 3.80
C MET A 213 -13.13 18.69 2.93
N SER A 214 -14.27 19.28 2.58
CA SER A 214 -15.35 18.57 1.87
C SER A 214 -14.94 18.01 0.51
N ASP A 215 -14.02 18.64 -0.18
CA ASP A 215 -13.47 18.24 -1.48
C ASP A 215 -12.41 17.14 -1.38
N LEU A 216 -11.90 16.83 -0.16
CA LEU A 216 -10.98 15.73 0.11
C LEU A 216 -11.64 14.57 0.87
N ARG A 217 -12.96 14.51 0.91
CA ARG A 217 -13.70 13.50 1.68
C ARG A 217 -13.48 12.09 1.15
N GLU A 218 -13.43 11.92 -0.16
CA GLU A 218 -13.17 10.62 -0.80
C GLU A 218 -11.74 10.15 -0.52
N GLU A 219 -10.78 11.05 -0.59
CA GLU A 219 -9.38 10.81 -0.30
C GLU A 219 -9.16 10.43 1.17
N CYS A 220 -9.86 11.06 2.10
CA CYS A 220 -9.84 10.74 3.52
C CYS A 220 -10.23 9.27 3.78
N GLU A 221 -11.29 8.77 3.14
CA GLU A 221 -11.69 7.37 3.27
C GLU A 221 -10.63 6.41 2.72
N CYS A 222 -10.01 6.76 1.60
CA CYS A 222 -8.95 5.94 1.00
C CYS A 222 -7.68 5.91 1.86
N VAL A 223 -7.27 7.03 2.46
CA VAL A 223 -6.12 7.09 3.39
C VAL A 223 -6.38 6.20 4.61
N GLN A 224 -7.58 6.26 5.22
CA GLN A 224 -7.94 5.39 6.32
C GLN A 224 -7.95 3.90 5.92
N LEU A 225 -8.36 3.56 4.69
CA LEU A 225 -8.29 2.19 4.18
C LEU A 225 -6.84 1.71 4.09
N VAL A 226 -5.91 2.58 3.64
CA VAL A 226 -4.47 2.25 3.62
C VAL A 226 -3.94 2.03 5.02
N ASP A 227 -4.28 2.88 6.01
CA ASP A 227 -3.91 2.67 7.42
C ASP A 227 -4.38 1.31 7.94
N LEU A 228 -5.64 0.96 7.69
CA LEU A 228 -6.18 -0.34 8.11
C LEU A 228 -5.43 -1.52 7.49
N MET A 229 -5.14 -1.46 6.21
CA MET A 229 -4.42 -2.53 5.50
C MET A 229 -2.98 -2.63 6.02
N THR A 230 -2.28 -1.51 6.09
CA THR A 230 -0.89 -1.43 6.57
C THR A 230 -0.76 -1.91 8.02
N GLY A 231 -1.64 -1.44 8.89
CA GLY A 231 -1.67 -1.86 10.29
C GLY A 231 -2.04 -3.33 10.48
N SER A 232 -2.94 -3.85 9.63
CA SER A 232 -3.33 -5.28 9.68
C SER A 232 -2.20 -6.19 9.21
N ILE A 233 -1.44 -5.79 8.19
CA ILE A 233 -0.20 -6.49 7.77
C ILE A 233 0.81 -6.47 8.92
N GLY A 234 1.02 -5.31 9.56
CA GLY A 234 1.91 -5.22 10.72
C GLY A 234 1.52 -6.13 11.86
N GLN A 235 0.22 -6.28 12.13
CA GLN A 235 -0.27 -7.22 13.12
C GLN A 235 -0.07 -8.67 12.69
N ALA A 236 -0.32 -9.00 11.41
CA ALA A 236 -0.11 -10.34 10.87
C ALA A 236 1.37 -10.75 10.91
N LEU A 237 2.31 -9.81 10.65
CA LEU A 237 3.76 -10.06 10.70
C LEU A 237 4.31 -10.18 12.12
N THR A 238 3.69 -9.55 13.10
CA THR A 238 4.30 -9.39 14.43
C THR A 238 3.54 -10.06 15.57
N GLY A 239 2.25 -10.31 15.42
CA GLY A 239 1.41 -10.81 16.50
C GLY A 239 1.36 -9.91 17.77
N ARG A 240 1.95 -8.69 17.74
CA ARG A 240 2.24 -7.88 18.93
C ARG A 240 1.03 -7.47 19.74
N SER A 241 -0.12 -7.31 19.11
CA SER A 241 -1.31 -6.82 19.80
C SER A 241 -2.25 -7.96 20.17
N GLY A 242 -2.56 -8.09 21.45
CA GLY A 242 -3.63 -8.97 21.93
C GLY A 242 -5.05 -8.43 21.72
N GLN A 243 -5.24 -7.33 20.99
CA GLN A 243 -6.55 -6.73 20.72
C GLN A 243 -7.31 -7.55 19.69
N ARG A 244 -8.41 -8.19 20.06
CA ARG A 244 -9.18 -9.12 19.21
C ARG A 244 -9.59 -8.51 17.87
N ALA A 245 -9.97 -7.23 17.84
CA ALA A 245 -10.34 -6.58 16.59
C ALA A 245 -9.15 -6.48 15.63
N LYS A 246 -7.93 -6.21 16.13
CA LYS A 246 -6.71 -6.19 15.29
C LYS A 246 -6.34 -7.59 14.79
N ILE A 247 -6.48 -8.61 15.65
CA ILE A 247 -6.25 -10.02 15.28
C ILE A 247 -7.20 -10.42 14.15
N ALA A 248 -8.51 -10.12 14.28
CA ALA A 248 -9.49 -10.45 13.25
C ALA A 248 -9.21 -9.77 11.88
N LEU A 249 -8.68 -8.56 11.87
CA LEU A 249 -8.26 -7.91 10.61
C LEU A 249 -6.99 -8.55 10.07
N ALA A 250 -6.04 -8.88 10.94
CA ALA A 250 -4.80 -9.58 10.55
C ALA A 250 -5.08 -10.96 9.93
N GLU A 251 -6.06 -11.69 10.42
CA GLU A 251 -6.50 -12.97 9.84
C GLU A 251 -7.04 -12.81 8.41
N ILE A 252 -7.83 -11.75 8.16
CA ILE A 252 -8.31 -11.45 6.80
C ILE A 252 -7.15 -11.19 5.85
N VAL A 253 -6.20 -10.36 6.26
CA VAL A 253 -5.03 -10.00 5.45
C VAL A 253 -4.07 -11.16 5.34
N GLY A 254 -3.88 -11.94 6.42
CA GLY A 254 -3.02 -13.11 6.47
C GLY A 254 -3.38 -14.17 5.44
N GLY A 255 -4.68 -14.47 5.28
CA GLY A 255 -5.16 -15.37 4.24
C GLY A 255 -4.72 -14.93 2.83
N TRP A 256 -4.77 -13.64 2.53
CA TRP A 256 -4.29 -13.09 1.25
C TRP A 256 -2.79 -13.13 1.09
N ILE A 257 -2.04 -12.93 2.18
CA ILE A 257 -0.57 -13.11 2.16
C ILE A 257 -0.23 -14.56 1.85
N GLU A 258 -0.91 -15.52 2.46
CA GLU A 258 -0.72 -16.95 2.21
C GLU A 258 -1.09 -17.33 0.78
N ASP A 259 -2.21 -16.84 0.26
CA ASP A 259 -2.62 -17.08 -1.13
C ASP A 259 -1.57 -16.58 -2.12
N THR A 260 -0.89 -15.48 -1.82
CA THR A 260 0.20 -14.96 -2.65
C THR A 260 1.50 -15.76 -2.54
N ARG A 261 1.63 -16.66 -1.56
CA ARG A 261 2.78 -17.58 -1.41
C ARG A 261 2.66 -18.86 -2.23
N GLN A 262 1.51 -19.16 -2.80
CA GLN A 262 1.37 -20.36 -3.62
C GLN A 262 2.36 -20.37 -4.79
N PRO A 263 2.82 -21.55 -5.23
CA PRO A 263 3.79 -21.65 -6.31
C PRO A 263 3.34 -20.88 -7.55
N PRO A 264 4.26 -20.21 -8.28
CA PRO A 264 3.93 -19.35 -9.43
C PRO A 264 3.04 -19.98 -10.50
N TRP A 265 3.08 -21.33 -10.66
CA TRP A 265 2.25 -22.06 -11.62
C TRP A 265 0.79 -22.26 -11.17
N LEU A 266 0.47 -21.97 -9.91
CA LEU A 266 -0.89 -22.00 -9.37
C LEU A 266 -1.49 -20.59 -9.25
N GLN A 267 -0.68 -19.55 -9.52
CA GLN A 267 -1.08 -18.16 -9.34
C GLN A 267 -1.27 -17.47 -10.68
N SER A 268 -2.34 -16.72 -10.81
CA SER A 268 -2.40 -15.75 -11.90
C SER A 268 -1.45 -14.59 -11.57
N GLU A 269 -0.68 -14.09 -12.54
CA GLU A 269 0.11 -12.84 -12.39
C GLU A 269 -0.76 -11.67 -11.86
N ASP A 270 -2.06 -11.71 -12.10
CA ASP A 270 -3.01 -10.72 -11.65
C ASP A 270 -3.20 -10.68 -10.13
N LEU A 271 -3.14 -11.80 -9.42
CA LEU A 271 -3.33 -11.82 -7.96
C LEU A 271 -2.25 -10.99 -7.24
N HIS A 272 -0.98 -11.17 -7.62
CA HIS A 272 0.14 -10.42 -7.03
C HIS A 272 0.12 -8.93 -7.34
N ARG A 273 -0.45 -8.54 -8.47
CA ARG A 273 -0.65 -7.13 -8.78
C ARG A 273 -1.68 -6.48 -7.88
N ARG A 274 -2.69 -7.23 -7.47
CA ARG A 274 -3.81 -6.74 -6.67
C ARG A 274 -3.42 -6.51 -5.22
N PHE A 275 -2.60 -7.41 -4.70
CA PHE A 275 -2.12 -7.34 -3.32
C PHE A 275 -0.72 -7.94 -3.22
N SER A 276 0.23 -7.20 -2.66
CA SER A 276 1.59 -7.70 -2.48
C SER A 276 2.27 -7.09 -1.25
N VAL A 277 3.12 -7.88 -0.63
CA VAL A 277 4.00 -7.45 0.46
C VAL A 277 5.44 -7.75 0.07
N SER A 278 6.31 -6.74 0.11
CA SER A 278 7.75 -6.93 -0.10
C SER A 278 8.50 -6.57 1.16
N CYS A 279 9.62 -7.25 1.40
CA CYS A 279 10.48 -7.02 2.54
C CYS A 279 11.83 -6.41 2.13
N PHE A 280 12.37 -5.57 3.01
CA PHE A 280 13.68 -4.93 2.86
C PHE A 280 14.37 -4.86 4.24
N PRO A 281 15.71 -5.06 4.32
CA PRO A 281 16.54 -5.64 3.28
C PRO A 281 16.31 -7.15 3.17
N ASN A 282 16.62 -7.72 1.99
CA ASN A 282 16.88 -9.15 1.89
C ASN A 282 18.36 -9.43 2.21
N GLU A 283 18.79 -10.68 2.19
CA GLU A 283 20.18 -11.12 2.47
C GLU A 283 21.24 -10.37 1.64
N GLN A 284 20.85 -9.77 0.53
CA GLN A 284 21.73 -9.01 -0.37
C GLN A 284 21.47 -7.49 -0.28
N GLY A 285 20.65 -7.03 0.65
CA GLY A 285 20.26 -5.63 0.77
C GLY A 285 19.35 -5.12 -0.35
N HIS A 286 18.75 -6.03 -1.12
CA HIS A 286 17.85 -5.73 -2.22
C HIS A 286 16.38 -5.97 -1.86
N PHE A 287 15.53 -5.33 -2.61
CA PHE A 287 14.09 -5.50 -2.52
C PHE A 287 13.70 -6.93 -2.94
N TYR A 288 12.93 -7.65 -2.15
CA TYR A 288 12.36 -8.91 -2.55
C TYR A 288 10.86 -8.98 -2.26
N ASN A 289 10.16 -9.78 -3.05
CA ASN A 289 8.75 -10.08 -2.81
C ASN A 289 8.67 -11.47 -2.16
N PRO A 290 8.19 -11.59 -0.90
CA PRO A 290 8.08 -12.87 -0.22
C PRO A 290 7.28 -13.92 -1.01
N ALA A 291 6.29 -13.47 -1.79
CA ALA A 291 5.49 -14.36 -2.64
C ALA A 291 6.27 -14.97 -3.81
N LEU A 292 7.36 -14.32 -4.25
CA LEU A 292 8.22 -14.82 -5.34
C LEU A 292 9.47 -15.53 -4.83
N ALA A 293 9.74 -15.46 -3.55
CA ALA A 293 10.86 -16.12 -2.94
C ALA A 293 10.59 -17.61 -2.88
N THR A 294 11.12 -18.35 -3.83
CA THR A 294 11.17 -19.80 -3.78
C THR A 294 11.98 -20.24 -2.57
N THR A 295 11.27 -20.63 -1.51
CA THR A 295 11.72 -21.52 -0.44
C THR A 295 13.21 -21.53 -0.10
N SER A 296 13.73 -20.48 0.50
CA SER A 296 14.81 -20.67 1.47
C SER A 296 14.18 -20.88 2.86
N LYS A 297 14.73 -21.78 3.66
CA LYS A 297 14.22 -22.12 5.00
C LYS A 297 14.13 -20.90 5.92
N ASP A 298 14.91 -19.86 5.67
CA ASP A 298 14.97 -18.65 6.49
C ASP A 298 13.78 -17.69 6.28
N GLN A 299 13.01 -17.86 5.19
CA GLN A 299 11.80 -17.06 4.93
C GLN A 299 10.55 -17.61 5.63
N LEU A 300 10.56 -18.87 6.01
CA LEU A 300 9.50 -19.47 6.83
C LEU A 300 9.45 -18.80 8.22
N SER A 301 10.58 -18.36 8.78
CA SER A 301 10.64 -17.75 10.11
C SER A 301 9.83 -16.45 10.26
N LEU A 302 9.51 -15.75 9.16
CA LEU A 302 8.69 -14.54 9.21
C LEU A 302 7.22 -14.85 9.56
N PHE A 303 6.78 -16.08 9.30
CA PHE A 303 5.40 -16.53 9.48
C PHE A 303 5.28 -17.77 10.41
N ASP A 304 6.35 -18.53 10.60
CA ASP A 304 6.37 -19.64 11.58
C ASP A 304 6.28 -19.14 13.03
N ALA A 305 6.60 -17.87 13.27
CA ALA A 305 6.34 -17.20 14.55
C ALA A 305 4.84 -17.08 14.89
N LEU A 306 3.95 -17.47 13.98
CA LEU A 306 2.50 -17.49 14.20
C LEU A 306 1.95 -18.89 14.51
N GLU A 307 2.77 -19.96 14.41
CA GLU A 307 2.35 -21.34 14.70
C GLU A 307 2.80 -21.89 16.07
N GLU A 308 3.59 -21.13 16.84
CA GLU A 308 4.09 -21.57 18.16
C GLU A 308 3.42 -20.82 19.35
N ASP A 309 2.07 -20.74 19.38
CA ASP A 309 1.34 -20.49 20.65
C ASP A 309 -0.04 -21.17 20.66
#